data_f104638f4b7965c906d6e9dad15d701a
#
_entry.id   f104638f4b7965c906d6e9dad15d701a
#
_cell.length_a   1.000
_cell.length_b   1.000
_cell.length_c   1.000
_cell.angle_alpha   90.00
_cell.angle_beta   90.00
_cell.angle_gamma   90.00
#
_symmetry.space_group_name_H-M   'P 1'
#
loop_
_entity.id
_entity.type
_entity.pdbx_description
1 polymer ?
#
loop_
_entity_poly.entity_id
_entity_poly.type
_entity_poly.pdbx_seq_one_letter_code
_entity_poly.pdbx_strand_id
1 'polypeptide(L)'
;MDKRILILEDEIIVAIDLQEVLETIGYSTYVVHNYNEAIAAVSSFKPQLAICDINLGIGANGIDFAKDANKISPQMEIIYVTAFSDQKMVSEALETEPFNYLVKPWNEQQIAVTVNMAFTYILERMKNDSLVKNLSLSEYKILDLIAKQKKSKEIAEILFIAEKTVRNHRYNIIKKLDLPNDNNSLLKWAITHFNK
;
A
#
# COMPACT_ATOMS: atom_id res chain seq x y z
N MET A 1 -3.92 -15.17 -6.97
CA MET A 1 -3.10 -14.00 -7.36
C MET A 1 -1.68 -14.32 -6.99
N ASP A 2 -0.77 -14.15 -7.91
CA ASP A 2 0.65 -14.36 -7.67
C ASP A 2 1.18 -13.23 -6.78
N LYS A 3 1.77 -13.59 -5.63
CA LYS A 3 2.29 -12.66 -4.63
C LYS A 3 3.77 -12.40 -4.93
N ARG A 4 4.06 -11.30 -5.61
CA ARG A 4 5.39 -10.98 -6.13
C ARG A 4 6.11 -9.97 -5.26
N ILE A 5 7.33 -10.31 -4.90
CA ILE A 5 8.23 -9.50 -4.07
C ILE A 5 9.50 -9.19 -4.86
N LEU A 6 9.83 -7.91 -4.97
CA LEU A 6 11.14 -7.46 -5.45
C LEU A 6 12.09 -7.39 -4.24
N ILE A 7 13.27 -7.97 -4.36
CA ILE A 7 14.34 -7.89 -3.36
C ILE A 7 15.44 -7.02 -3.97
N LEU A 8 15.73 -5.89 -3.32
CA LEU A 8 16.84 -5.00 -3.67
C LEU A 8 17.88 -5.03 -2.56
N GLU A 9 18.98 -5.72 -2.82
CA GLU A 9 20.04 -5.99 -1.85
C GLU A 9 21.36 -6.16 -2.60
N ASP A 10 22.39 -5.38 -2.27
CA ASP A 10 23.70 -5.45 -2.94
C ASP A 10 24.59 -6.58 -2.39
N GLU A 11 24.34 -7.03 -1.17
CA GLU A 11 25.01 -8.19 -0.59
C GLU A 11 24.37 -9.50 -1.09
N ILE A 12 25.04 -10.20 -2.02
CA ILE A 12 24.52 -11.42 -2.69
C ILE A 12 24.07 -12.50 -1.70
N ILE A 13 24.83 -12.72 -0.61
CA ILE A 13 24.51 -13.76 0.38
C ILE A 13 23.21 -13.39 1.11
N VAL A 14 23.06 -12.13 1.54
CA VAL A 14 21.85 -11.64 2.21
C VAL A 14 20.63 -11.72 1.29
N ALA A 15 20.81 -11.38 0.01
CA ALA A 15 19.77 -11.47 -0.99
C ALA A 15 19.28 -12.92 -1.22
N ILE A 16 20.20 -13.89 -1.27
CA ILE A 16 19.88 -15.31 -1.43
C ILE A 16 19.14 -15.83 -0.19
N ASP A 17 19.63 -15.54 1.01
CA ASP A 17 18.97 -15.95 2.25
C ASP A 17 17.54 -15.43 2.34
N LEU A 18 17.34 -14.14 2.00
CA LEU A 18 16.03 -13.52 1.99
C LEU A 18 15.10 -14.14 0.93
N GLN A 19 15.65 -14.44 -0.26
CA GLN A 19 14.92 -15.11 -1.33
C GLN A 19 14.45 -16.50 -0.89
N GLU A 20 15.33 -17.31 -0.32
CA GLU A 20 15.04 -18.68 0.12
C GLU A 20 13.93 -18.70 1.19
N VAL A 21 14.00 -17.82 2.18
CA VAL A 21 12.95 -17.65 3.20
C VAL A 21 11.60 -17.33 2.56
N LEU A 22 11.56 -16.37 1.63
CA LEU A 22 10.32 -15.92 1.02
C LEU A 22 9.71 -16.95 0.07
N GLU A 23 10.52 -17.65 -0.71
CA GLU A 23 10.07 -18.73 -1.61
C GLU A 23 9.57 -19.94 -0.83
N THR A 24 10.21 -20.28 0.28
CA THR A 24 9.77 -21.36 1.17
C THR A 24 8.36 -21.13 1.73
N ILE A 25 7.98 -19.88 1.96
CA ILE A 25 6.64 -19.51 2.43
C ILE A 25 5.67 -19.15 1.31
N GLY A 26 6.06 -19.39 0.03
CA GLY A 26 5.17 -19.37 -1.13
C GLY A 26 5.04 -18.05 -1.85
N TYR A 27 6.02 -17.14 -1.73
CA TYR A 27 6.08 -15.92 -2.53
C TYR A 27 6.90 -16.11 -3.80
N SER A 28 6.56 -15.37 -4.85
CA SER A 28 7.35 -15.28 -6.07
C SER A 28 8.30 -14.10 -5.94
N THR A 29 9.60 -14.34 -6.02
CA THR A 29 10.62 -13.34 -5.78
C THR A 29 11.38 -12.98 -7.04
N TYR A 30 11.91 -11.77 -7.08
CA TYR A 30 12.87 -11.31 -8.08
C TYR A 30 13.95 -10.49 -7.38
N VAL A 31 15.19 -10.96 -7.47
CA VAL A 31 16.35 -10.35 -6.82
C VAL A 31 17.06 -9.43 -7.79
N VAL A 32 17.43 -8.26 -7.32
CA VAL A 32 18.25 -7.25 -8.02
C VAL A 32 19.25 -6.65 -7.03
N HIS A 33 20.39 -6.21 -7.54
CA HIS A 33 21.52 -5.81 -6.71
C HIS A 33 21.87 -4.31 -6.78
N ASN A 34 21.13 -3.55 -7.58
CA ASN A 34 21.36 -2.12 -7.73
C ASN A 34 20.08 -1.38 -8.14
N TYR A 35 20.15 -0.05 -7.97
CA TYR A 35 19.04 0.86 -8.26
C TYR A 35 18.48 0.72 -9.68
N ASN A 36 19.34 0.64 -10.72
CA ASN A 36 18.89 0.63 -12.11
C ASN A 36 18.11 -0.65 -12.46
N GLU A 37 18.59 -1.79 -12.00
CA GLU A 37 17.88 -3.07 -12.12
C GLU A 37 16.55 -3.04 -11.40
N ALA A 38 16.51 -2.46 -10.17
CA ALA A 38 15.30 -2.36 -9.38
C ALA A 38 14.23 -1.52 -10.08
N ILE A 39 14.57 -0.36 -10.61
CA ILE A 39 13.63 0.50 -11.37
C ILE A 39 13.08 -0.23 -12.61
N ALA A 40 13.92 -0.93 -13.36
CA ALA A 40 13.49 -1.73 -14.50
C ALA A 40 12.53 -2.86 -14.09
N ALA A 41 12.81 -3.51 -12.95
CA ALA A 41 12.00 -4.59 -12.41
C ALA A 41 10.60 -4.14 -11.94
N VAL A 42 10.43 -2.91 -11.48
CA VAL A 42 9.10 -2.38 -11.11
C VAL A 42 8.12 -2.49 -12.28
N SER A 43 8.55 -2.17 -13.50
CA SER A 43 7.69 -2.20 -14.69
C SER A 43 7.54 -3.61 -15.29
N SER A 44 8.61 -4.41 -15.28
CA SER A 44 8.65 -5.72 -15.95
C SER A 44 8.06 -6.83 -15.06
N PHE A 45 8.47 -6.92 -13.81
CA PHE A 45 8.03 -7.93 -12.84
C PHE A 45 6.72 -7.54 -12.16
N LYS A 46 6.41 -6.23 -12.04
CA LYS A 46 5.21 -5.65 -11.40
C LYS A 46 5.01 -6.19 -9.99
N PRO A 47 5.97 -6.01 -9.08
CA PRO A 47 5.86 -6.46 -7.70
C PRO A 47 4.76 -5.70 -6.96
N GLN A 48 4.15 -6.35 -5.97
CA GLN A 48 3.22 -5.70 -5.04
C GLN A 48 3.94 -5.19 -3.78
N LEU A 49 5.11 -5.77 -3.49
CA LEU A 49 5.94 -5.45 -2.34
C LEU A 49 7.40 -5.40 -2.80
N ALA A 50 8.16 -4.43 -2.32
CA ALA A 50 9.61 -4.45 -2.41
C ALA A 50 10.21 -4.54 -1.00
N ILE A 51 11.20 -5.42 -0.84
CA ILE A 51 12.08 -5.46 0.33
C ILE A 51 13.40 -4.86 -0.13
N CYS A 52 13.82 -3.79 0.52
CA CYS A 52 14.88 -2.93 0.02
C CYS A 52 15.90 -2.62 1.12
N ASP A 53 17.16 -2.92 0.87
CA ASP A 53 18.22 -2.31 1.68
C ASP A 53 18.32 -0.82 1.35
N ILE A 54 18.52 -0.01 2.37
CA ILE A 54 18.75 1.42 2.20
C ILE A 54 20.13 1.67 1.61
N ASN A 55 21.15 0.94 2.10
CA ASN A 55 22.53 1.14 1.66
C ASN A 55 22.86 0.18 0.50
N LEU A 56 22.98 0.71 -0.69
CA LEU A 56 23.31 -0.05 -1.91
C LEU A 56 24.73 0.28 -2.42
N GLY A 57 25.64 0.67 -1.51
CA GLY A 57 26.99 1.05 -1.89
C GLY A 57 27.07 2.45 -2.50
N ILE A 58 27.74 2.58 -3.66
CA ILE A 58 27.99 3.88 -4.30
C ILE A 58 26.84 4.23 -5.26
N GLY A 59 26.26 5.42 -5.09
CA GLY A 59 25.24 5.95 -6.01
C GLY A 59 23.89 6.15 -5.35
N ALA A 60 22.83 5.96 -6.12
CA ALA A 60 21.46 6.04 -5.62
C ALA A 60 21.17 4.89 -4.64
N ASN A 61 20.53 5.22 -3.53
CA ASN A 61 20.26 4.30 -2.44
C ASN A 61 18.82 3.75 -2.48
N GLY A 62 18.45 2.91 -1.51
CA GLY A 62 17.11 2.33 -1.43
C GLY A 62 15.99 3.34 -1.19
N ILE A 63 16.29 4.50 -0.59
CA ILE A 63 15.31 5.60 -0.41
C ILE A 63 15.04 6.29 -1.75
N ASP A 64 16.08 6.52 -2.56
CA ASP A 64 15.93 7.05 -3.92
C ASP A 64 15.11 6.09 -4.78
N PHE A 65 15.38 4.78 -4.68
CA PHE A 65 14.57 3.75 -5.32
C PHE A 65 13.09 3.86 -4.93
N ALA A 66 12.79 3.93 -3.63
CA ALA A 66 11.42 3.99 -3.15
C ALA A 66 10.67 5.23 -3.67
N LYS A 67 11.32 6.41 -3.68
CA LYS A 67 10.75 7.65 -4.22
C LYS A 67 10.40 7.54 -5.70
N ASP A 68 11.29 6.94 -6.49
CA ASP A 68 11.06 6.82 -7.93
C ASP A 68 10.15 5.65 -8.28
N ALA A 69 10.23 4.53 -7.57
CA ALA A 69 9.31 3.41 -7.69
C ALA A 69 7.86 3.80 -7.39
N ASN A 70 7.64 4.68 -6.40
CA ASN A 70 6.31 5.19 -6.07
C ASN A 70 5.69 6.01 -7.24
N LYS A 71 6.49 6.69 -8.06
CA LYS A 71 6.01 7.39 -9.27
C LYS A 71 5.55 6.40 -10.36
N ILE A 72 6.19 5.23 -10.44
CA ILE A 72 5.90 4.19 -11.44
C ILE A 72 4.75 3.31 -10.98
N SER A 73 4.76 2.89 -9.72
CA SER A 73 3.80 1.97 -9.11
C SER A 73 3.38 2.47 -7.71
N PRO A 74 2.46 3.45 -7.62
CA PRO A 74 2.05 4.05 -6.34
C PRO A 74 1.37 3.06 -5.38
N GLN A 75 1.05 1.86 -5.84
CA GLN A 75 0.39 0.83 -5.05
C GLN A 75 1.35 -0.22 -4.51
N MET A 76 2.63 -0.15 -4.90
CA MET A 76 3.66 -1.06 -4.39
C MET A 76 4.06 -0.62 -2.99
N GLU A 77 4.02 -1.55 -2.05
CA GLU A 77 4.49 -1.29 -0.69
C GLU A 77 6.00 -1.50 -0.59
N ILE A 78 6.62 -0.78 0.35
CA ILE A 78 8.05 -0.87 0.62
C ILE A 78 8.27 -1.35 2.07
N ILE A 79 9.15 -2.33 2.24
CA ILE A 79 9.75 -2.69 3.54
C ILE A 79 11.24 -2.41 3.41
N TYR A 80 11.77 -1.55 4.29
CA TYR A 80 13.21 -1.40 4.40
C TYR A 80 13.81 -2.47 5.30
N VAL A 81 14.95 -3.01 4.87
CA VAL A 81 15.79 -3.92 5.66
C VAL A 81 17.21 -3.37 5.63
N THR A 82 17.73 -2.90 6.77
CA THR A 82 19.01 -2.20 6.79
C THR A 82 19.83 -2.50 8.04
N ALA A 83 21.14 -2.46 7.93
CA ALA A 83 22.07 -2.68 9.04
C ALA A 83 22.02 -1.56 10.09
N PHE A 84 21.36 -0.39 9.85
CA PHE A 84 21.53 0.74 10.73
C PHE A 84 20.56 1.90 10.74
N SER A 85 20.67 2.70 11.50
CA SER A 85 20.54 3.58 12.63
C SER A 85 21.11 5.01 12.48
N ASP A 86 21.54 5.49 11.30
CA ASP A 86 21.72 6.91 11.13
C ASP A 86 20.36 7.60 11.19
N GLN A 87 20.16 8.41 12.23
CA GLN A 87 18.91 9.11 12.50
C GLN A 87 18.40 9.92 11.29
N LYS A 88 19.33 10.44 10.48
CA LYS A 88 18.99 11.18 9.27
C LYS A 88 18.42 10.26 8.19
N MET A 89 19.08 9.14 7.91
CA MET A 89 18.59 8.16 6.93
C MET A 89 17.27 7.53 7.34
N VAL A 90 17.08 7.25 8.63
CA VAL A 90 15.77 6.77 9.15
C VAL A 90 14.68 7.81 8.92
N SER A 91 14.95 9.10 9.20
CA SER A 91 13.97 10.17 8.95
C SER A 91 13.61 10.29 7.46
N GLU A 92 14.61 10.24 6.57
CA GLU A 92 14.39 10.29 5.11
C GLU A 92 13.64 9.06 4.59
N ALA A 93 13.91 7.87 5.15
CA ALA A 93 13.19 6.66 4.82
C ALA A 93 11.71 6.73 5.25
N LEU A 94 11.43 7.27 6.43
CA LEU A 94 10.06 7.45 6.93
C LEU A 94 9.25 8.45 6.09
N GLU A 95 9.89 9.44 5.46
CA GLU A 95 9.22 10.37 4.53
C GLU A 95 8.66 9.66 3.27
N THR A 96 9.15 8.47 2.94
CA THR A 96 8.61 7.64 1.85
C THR A 96 7.38 6.83 2.25
N GLU A 97 6.92 6.96 3.49
CA GLU A 97 5.78 6.22 4.07
C GLU A 97 5.89 4.69 3.85
N PRO A 98 7.01 4.04 4.24
CA PRO A 98 7.18 2.61 4.04
C PRO A 98 6.18 1.81 4.88
N PHE A 99 5.81 0.62 4.41
CA PHE A 99 4.97 -0.28 5.19
C PHE A 99 5.64 -0.69 6.52
N ASN A 100 6.95 -0.97 6.47
CA ASN A 100 7.72 -1.30 7.67
C ASN A 100 9.22 -1.05 7.48
N TYR A 101 9.93 -1.08 8.59
CA TYR A 101 11.37 -0.91 8.67
C TYR A 101 11.96 -2.00 9.59
N LEU A 102 12.83 -2.85 9.04
CA LEU A 102 13.49 -3.92 9.77
C LEU A 102 14.99 -3.67 9.87
N VAL A 103 15.54 -3.95 11.04
CA VAL A 103 16.98 -3.79 11.31
C VAL A 103 17.68 -5.13 11.18
N LYS A 104 18.78 -5.19 10.42
CA LYS A 104 19.69 -6.34 10.35
C LYS A 104 20.48 -6.47 11.67
N PRO A 105 20.73 -7.68 12.20
CA PRO A 105 20.28 -8.96 11.64
C PRO A 105 18.81 -9.25 11.94
N TRP A 106 18.09 -9.68 10.94
CA TRP A 106 16.72 -10.18 11.06
C TRP A 106 16.70 -11.71 11.21
N ASN A 107 15.58 -12.25 11.64
CA ASN A 107 15.32 -13.69 11.61
C ASN A 107 14.16 -14.02 10.67
N GLU A 108 14.10 -15.26 10.20
CA GLU A 108 13.09 -15.76 9.27
C GLU A 108 11.66 -15.47 9.73
N GLN A 109 11.39 -15.61 11.02
CA GLN A 109 10.06 -15.38 11.59
C GLN A 109 9.65 -13.91 11.51
N GLN A 110 10.59 -12.98 11.74
CA GLN A 110 10.32 -11.53 11.57
C GLN A 110 9.98 -11.20 10.13
N ILE A 111 10.74 -11.71 9.16
CA ILE A 111 10.47 -11.52 7.74
C ILE A 111 9.10 -12.09 7.38
N ALA A 112 8.83 -13.35 7.74
CA ALA A 112 7.57 -14.03 7.43
C ALA A 112 6.35 -13.26 7.98
N VAL A 113 6.41 -12.84 9.24
CA VAL A 113 5.30 -12.08 9.87
C VAL A 113 5.12 -10.74 9.18
N THR A 114 6.19 -9.98 8.96
CA THR A 114 6.11 -8.64 8.34
C THR A 114 5.56 -8.71 6.92
N VAL A 115 6.03 -9.66 6.11
CA VAL A 115 5.57 -9.84 4.74
C VAL A 115 4.11 -10.32 4.69
N ASN A 116 3.70 -11.22 5.59
CA ASN A 116 2.29 -11.63 5.69
C ASN A 116 1.37 -10.45 6.06
N MET A 117 1.80 -9.58 6.97
CA MET A 117 1.06 -8.36 7.32
C MET A 117 0.96 -7.42 6.13
N ALA A 118 2.06 -7.21 5.38
CA ALA A 118 2.08 -6.38 4.18
C ALA A 118 1.11 -6.90 3.11
N PHE A 119 1.12 -8.20 2.82
CA PHE A 119 0.20 -8.78 1.85
C PHE A 119 -1.26 -8.78 2.32
N THR A 120 -1.53 -8.92 3.59
CA THR A 120 -2.88 -8.75 4.14
C THR A 120 -3.38 -7.33 3.86
N TYR A 121 -2.58 -6.32 4.17
CA TYR A 121 -2.89 -4.92 3.88
C TYR A 121 -3.08 -4.64 2.38
N ILE A 122 -2.17 -5.13 1.52
CA ILE A 122 -2.24 -4.98 0.06
C ILE A 122 -3.56 -5.59 -0.47
N LEU A 123 -3.92 -6.79 -0.03
CA LEU A 123 -5.14 -7.47 -0.49
C LEU A 123 -6.41 -6.75 -0.04
N GLU A 124 -6.44 -6.25 1.19
CA GLU A 124 -7.56 -5.46 1.69
C GLU A 124 -7.70 -4.15 0.91
N ARG A 125 -6.60 -3.44 0.65
CA ARG A 125 -6.60 -2.22 -0.17
C ARG A 125 -7.10 -2.50 -1.59
N MET A 126 -6.61 -3.55 -2.24
CA MET A 126 -7.07 -3.93 -3.58
C MET A 126 -8.55 -4.30 -3.61
N LYS A 127 -9.06 -4.98 -2.58
CA LYS A 127 -10.49 -5.27 -2.42
C LYS A 127 -11.30 -3.98 -2.32
N ASN A 128 -10.85 -3.03 -1.48
CA ASN A 128 -11.51 -1.75 -1.30
C ASN A 128 -11.49 -0.90 -2.58
N ASP A 129 -10.34 -0.83 -3.27
CA ASP A 129 -10.23 -0.14 -4.57
C ASP A 129 -11.17 -0.75 -5.62
N SER A 130 -11.31 -2.07 -5.66
CA SER A 130 -12.26 -2.75 -6.53
C SER A 130 -13.71 -2.42 -6.20
N LEU A 131 -14.06 -2.33 -4.91
CA LEU A 131 -15.39 -1.94 -4.47
C LEU A 131 -15.70 -0.47 -4.84
N VAL A 132 -14.73 0.42 -4.64
CA VAL A 132 -14.87 1.85 -5.02
C VAL A 132 -15.02 2.03 -6.53
N LYS A 133 -14.31 1.25 -7.36
CA LYS A 133 -14.47 1.27 -8.83
C LYS A 133 -15.89 0.91 -9.30
N ASN A 134 -16.66 0.20 -8.48
CA ASN A 134 -18.07 -0.14 -8.78
C ASN A 134 -19.05 0.98 -8.45
N LEU A 135 -18.59 2.07 -7.84
CA LEU A 135 -19.42 3.23 -7.55
C LEU A 135 -19.59 4.10 -8.81
N SER A 136 -20.81 4.63 -9.01
CA SER A 136 -21.02 5.67 -10.01
C SER A 136 -20.33 6.97 -9.58
N LEU A 137 -20.11 7.88 -10.53
CA LEU A 137 -19.51 9.20 -10.24
C LEU A 137 -20.30 9.97 -9.16
N SER A 138 -21.64 9.86 -9.15
CA SER A 138 -22.49 10.50 -8.14
C SER A 138 -22.32 9.86 -6.77
N GLU A 139 -22.24 8.53 -6.71
CA GLU A 139 -21.99 7.79 -5.47
C GLU A 139 -20.60 8.10 -4.91
N TYR A 140 -19.58 8.19 -5.77
CA TYR A 140 -18.23 8.57 -5.38
C TYR A 140 -18.19 9.98 -4.76
N LYS A 141 -18.83 10.99 -5.40
CA LYS A 141 -18.93 12.36 -4.87
C LYS A 141 -19.63 12.41 -3.51
N ILE A 142 -20.70 11.62 -3.36
CA ILE A 142 -21.42 11.54 -2.08
C ILE A 142 -20.55 10.89 -1.01
N LEU A 143 -19.80 9.85 -1.36
CA LEU A 143 -18.89 9.17 -0.44
C LEU A 143 -17.75 10.08 0.04
N ASP A 144 -17.17 10.87 -0.86
CA ASP A 144 -16.17 11.91 -0.52
C ASP A 144 -16.72 12.94 0.49
N LEU A 145 -17.95 13.40 0.29
CA LEU A 145 -18.59 14.33 1.22
C LEU A 145 -18.95 13.69 2.57
N ILE A 146 -19.25 12.38 2.57
CA ILE A 146 -19.45 11.62 3.81
C ILE A 146 -18.12 11.49 4.57
N ALA A 147 -17.00 11.23 3.89
CA ALA A 147 -15.68 11.22 4.50
C ALA A 147 -15.34 12.56 5.18
N LYS A 148 -15.76 13.66 4.58
CA LYS A 148 -15.70 15.02 5.15
C LYS A 148 -16.79 15.30 6.20
N GLN A 149 -17.43 14.25 6.71
CA GLN A 149 -18.43 14.25 7.79
C GLN A 149 -19.70 15.10 7.48
N LYS A 150 -20.02 15.32 6.21
CA LYS A 150 -21.23 16.05 5.81
C LYS A 150 -22.49 15.20 6.02
N LYS A 151 -23.53 15.84 6.57
CA LYS A 151 -24.85 15.20 6.74
C LYS A 151 -25.61 15.17 5.42
N SER A 152 -26.60 14.28 5.31
CA SER A 152 -27.37 14.12 4.06
C SER A 152 -28.02 15.42 3.55
N LYS A 153 -28.47 16.30 4.45
CA LYS A 153 -29.01 17.60 4.11
C LYS A 153 -27.96 18.53 3.49
N GLU A 154 -26.78 18.62 4.09
CA GLU A 154 -25.65 19.43 3.58
C GLU A 154 -25.17 18.91 2.21
N ILE A 155 -25.10 17.58 2.05
CA ILE A 155 -24.73 16.93 0.78
C ILE A 155 -25.76 17.29 -0.30
N ALA A 156 -27.04 17.27 0.03
CA ALA A 156 -28.12 17.64 -0.88
C ALA A 156 -28.00 19.08 -1.36
N GLU A 157 -27.70 20.01 -0.45
CA GLU A 157 -27.45 21.43 -0.75
C GLU A 157 -26.20 21.61 -1.63
N ILE A 158 -25.08 20.94 -1.30
CA ILE A 158 -23.82 21.05 -2.07
C ILE A 158 -23.97 20.50 -3.50
N LEU A 159 -24.71 19.40 -3.66
CA LEU A 159 -24.87 18.74 -4.95
C LEU A 159 -26.11 19.18 -5.73
N PHE A 160 -26.91 20.11 -5.19
CA PHE A 160 -28.16 20.57 -5.77
C PHE A 160 -29.15 19.46 -6.11
N ILE A 161 -29.32 18.48 -5.20
CA ILE A 161 -30.25 17.35 -5.33
C ILE A 161 -31.14 17.22 -4.09
N ALA A 162 -32.23 16.44 -4.19
CA ALA A 162 -33.10 16.20 -3.04
C ALA A 162 -32.41 15.34 -1.98
N GLU A 163 -32.65 15.63 -0.70
CA GLU A 163 -32.11 14.82 0.41
C GLU A 163 -32.50 13.33 0.31
N LYS A 164 -33.71 13.04 -0.18
CA LYS A 164 -34.16 11.67 -0.46
C LYS A 164 -33.22 10.98 -1.47
N THR A 165 -32.74 11.70 -2.48
CA THR A 165 -31.80 11.18 -3.48
C THR A 165 -30.47 10.83 -2.84
N VAL A 166 -29.94 11.69 -1.95
CA VAL A 166 -28.73 11.41 -1.18
C VAL A 166 -28.89 10.15 -0.33
N ARG A 167 -30.02 9.99 0.36
CA ARG A 167 -30.31 8.78 1.17
C ARG A 167 -30.34 7.52 0.33
N ASN A 168 -30.93 7.58 -0.87
CA ASN A 168 -30.94 6.45 -1.80
C ASN A 168 -29.52 6.08 -2.26
N HIS A 169 -28.70 7.08 -2.61
CA HIS A 169 -27.30 6.81 -2.95
C HIS A 169 -26.51 6.22 -1.77
N ARG A 170 -26.69 6.73 -0.57
CA ARG A 170 -26.05 6.14 0.64
C ARG A 170 -26.41 4.67 0.81
N TYR A 171 -27.66 4.31 0.64
CA TYR A 171 -28.10 2.91 0.70
C TYR A 171 -27.45 2.05 -0.40
N ASN A 172 -27.39 2.54 -1.63
CA ASN A 172 -26.74 1.84 -2.74
C ASN A 172 -25.23 1.67 -2.52
N ILE A 173 -24.56 2.70 -1.98
CA ILE A 173 -23.13 2.64 -1.61
C ILE A 173 -22.91 1.55 -0.55
N ILE A 174 -23.72 1.52 0.53
CA ILE A 174 -23.65 0.49 1.56
C ILE A 174 -23.73 -0.91 0.95
N LYS A 175 -24.67 -1.14 0.02
CA LYS A 175 -24.81 -2.42 -0.70
C LYS A 175 -23.59 -2.75 -1.57
N LYS A 176 -23.10 -1.78 -2.34
CA LYS A 176 -21.95 -1.97 -3.25
C LYS A 176 -20.64 -2.20 -2.51
N LEU A 177 -20.49 -1.60 -1.33
CA LEU A 177 -19.33 -1.78 -0.47
C LEU A 177 -19.46 -2.97 0.50
N ASP A 178 -20.58 -3.70 0.44
CA ASP A 178 -20.88 -4.85 1.31
C ASP A 178 -20.75 -4.51 2.81
N LEU A 179 -21.26 -3.34 3.20
CA LEU A 179 -21.18 -2.85 4.56
C LEU A 179 -22.42 -3.24 5.38
N PRO A 180 -22.28 -3.39 6.72
CA PRO A 180 -23.43 -3.52 7.61
C PRO A 180 -24.40 -2.35 7.45
N ASN A 181 -25.70 -2.63 7.48
CA ASN A 181 -26.73 -1.59 7.34
C ASN A 181 -26.99 -0.92 8.70
N ASP A 182 -25.98 -0.28 9.24
CA ASP A 182 -26.05 0.53 10.46
C ASP A 182 -25.74 2.01 10.18
N ASN A 183 -26.07 2.89 11.11
CA ASN A 183 -25.97 4.35 10.91
C ASN A 183 -24.52 4.85 10.77
N ASN A 184 -23.52 4.07 11.16
CA ASN A 184 -22.12 4.52 11.24
C ASN A 184 -21.16 3.75 10.33
N SER A 185 -21.55 2.59 9.79
CA SER A 185 -20.67 1.75 8.98
C SER A 185 -20.10 2.49 7.76
N LEU A 186 -20.98 3.20 7.03
CA LEU A 186 -20.58 3.98 5.87
C LEU A 186 -19.65 5.16 6.23
N LEU A 187 -19.94 5.85 7.33
CA LEU A 187 -19.09 6.96 7.79
C LEU A 187 -17.71 6.46 8.23
N LYS A 188 -17.65 5.39 9.02
CA LYS A 188 -16.39 4.78 9.44
C LYS A 188 -15.57 4.34 8.24
N TRP A 189 -16.21 3.63 7.31
CA TRP A 189 -15.55 3.17 6.09
C TRP A 189 -15.02 4.35 5.27
N ALA A 190 -15.81 5.39 5.06
CA ALA A 190 -15.43 6.57 4.30
C ALA A 190 -14.24 7.31 4.93
N ILE A 191 -14.25 7.54 6.25
CA ILE A 191 -13.14 8.20 6.95
C ILE A 191 -11.85 7.38 6.82
N THR A 192 -11.92 6.06 6.97
CA THR A 192 -10.74 5.18 6.93
C THR A 192 -10.13 5.09 5.54
N HIS A 193 -10.94 5.18 4.47
CA HIS A 193 -10.50 4.87 3.10
C HIS A 193 -10.45 6.07 2.15
N PHE A 194 -11.03 7.22 2.52
CA PHE A 194 -11.10 8.43 1.67
C PHE A 194 -10.32 9.63 2.20
N ASN A 195 -9.93 9.66 3.46
CA ASN A 195 -9.11 10.72 4.05
C ASN A 195 -7.61 10.38 3.98
N LYS A 196 -7.12 10.06 2.80
CA LYS A 196 -5.68 10.05 2.52
C LYS A 196 -5.30 11.23 1.66
#